data_1142030eae46863c56cffa75c2c75788
#
_entry.id   1142030eae46863c56cffa75c2c75788
#
_cell.length_a   1.000
_cell.length_b   1.000
_cell.length_c   1.000
_cell.angle_alpha   90.00
_cell.angle_beta   90.00
_cell.angle_gamma   90.00
#
_symmetry.space_group_name_H-M   'P 1'
#
loop_
_entity.id
_entity.type
_entity.pdbx_description
1 polymer ?
#
loop_
_entity_poly.entity_id
_entity_poly.type
_entity_poly.pdbx_seq_one_letter_code
_entity_poly.pdbx_strand_id
1 'polypeptide(L)'
;NIVLLGAAVVIWRRTVLMPRFVTLREQWIVTKVMVLFILCWEMWCLYDLPLIDIRPYHVGADIRKGMEIPPGAKLQKFDTVFILEKNGVRREFSLADYPDSTWTFIDSRTVQTEEGYEPLIHDFSITDRKTGEDITADVLGFKGYTFLLISPHLEKADDSVFGEIDSTYEDAQEHCYMFYCLTASSVMARGPWCDITGAEYDFCITDATTLKTMIRSNPGLMLLKDGVVV
;
A
#
# COMPACT_ATOMS: atom_id res chain seq x y z
N ASN A 1 -2.93 -18.29 -9.47
CA ASN A 1 -2.11 -19.30 -8.76
C ASN A 1 -2.59 -20.74 -8.97
N ILE A 2 -3.91 -21.00 -9.09
CA ILE A 2 -4.46 -22.37 -9.35
C ILE A 2 -4.03 -22.88 -10.73
N VAL A 3 -3.97 -22.01 -11.75
CA VAL A 3 -3.53 -22.35 -13.11
C VAL A 3 -2.05 -22.75 -13.13
N LEU A 4 -1.19 -22.04 -12.39
CA LEU A 4 0.23 -22.34 -12.26
C LEU A 4 0.45 -23.66 -11.53
N LEU A 5 -0.32 -23.91 -10.48
CA LEU A 5 -0.27 -25.19 -9.73
C LEU A 5 -0.74 -26.35 -10.62
N GLY A 6 -1.80 -26.15 -11.40
CA GLY A 6 -2.29 -27.12 -12.39
C GLY A 6 -1.24 -27.42 -13.48
N ALA A 7 -0.56 -26.39 -13.99
CA ALA A 7 0.52 -26.54 -14.97
C ALA A 7 1.71 -27.30 -14.37
N ALA A 8 2.10 -27.00 -13.13
CA ALA A 8 3.18 -27.72 -12.43
C ALA A 8 2.85 -29.21 -12.23
N VAL A 9 1.61 -29.54 -11.86
CA VAL A 9 1.16 -30.94 -11.72
C VAL A 9 1.14 -31.66 -13.07
N VAL A 10 0.73 -31.01 -14.17
CA VAL A 10 0.75 -31.58 -15.52
C VAL A 10 2.19 -31.83 -15.99
N ILE A 11 3.10 -30.88 -15.74
CA ILE A 11 4.53 -31.01 -16.07
C ILE A 11 5.15 -32.16 -15.25
N TRP A 12 4.83 -32.26 -13.97
CA TRP A 12 5.33 -33.34 -13.10
C TRP A 12 4.84 -34.73 -13.53
N ARG A 13 3.58 -34.83 -13.94
CA ARG A 13 3.01 -36.11 -14.43
C ARG A 13 3.46 -36.51 -15.83
N ARG A 14 3.90 -35.58 -16.67
CA ARG A 14 4.35 -35.85 -18.04
C ARG A 14 5.87 -35.72 -18.15
N THR A 15 6.57 -36.81 -17.79
CA THR A 15 8.03 -36.95 -17.96
C THR A 15 8.52 -36.90 -19.41
N VAL A 16 7.61 -36.76 -20.39
CA VAL A 16 7.91 -36.79 -21.84
C VAL A 16 8.38 -35.42 -22.38
N LEU A 17 8.29 -34.36 -21.58
CA LEU A 17 8.60 -32.97 -22.02
C LEU A 17 10.09 -32.59 -21.90
N MET A 18 10.93 -33.42 -21.27
CA MET A 18 12.37 -33.14 -21.23
C MET A 18 13.08 -33.80 -22.41
N PRO A 19 13.84 -33.05 -23.22
CA PRO A 19 14.66 -33.66 -24.27
C PRO A 19 15.66 -34.61 -23.64
N ARG A 20 15.80 -35.83 -24.19
CA ARG A 20 16.67 -36.92 -23.69
C ARG A 20 18.17 -36.64 -23.86
N PHE A 21 18.58 -35.38 -23.96
CA PHE A 21 19.99 -35.01 -24.10
C PHE A 21 20.76 -34.95 -22.78
N VAL A 22 20.06 -35.07 -21.64
CA VAL A 22 20.66 -34.96 -20.31
C VAL A 22 20.44 -36.25 -19.52
N THR A 23 21.48 -36.78 -18.93
CA THR A 23 21.40 -37.99 -18.10
C THR A 23 20.55 -37.74 -16.85
N LEU A 24 19.96 -38.80 -16.27
CA LEU A 24 19.17 -38.68 -15.03
C LEU A 24 19.96 -38.00 -13.90
N ARG A 25 21.27 -38.25 -13.82
CA ARG A 25 22.15 -37.61 -12.81
C ARG A 25 22.24 -36.10 -13.01
N GLU A 26 22.40 -35.66 -14.22
CA GLU A 26 22.48 -34.24 -14.57
C GLU A 26 21.13 -33.52 -14.33
N GLN A 27 20.01 -34.20 -14.65
CA GLN A 27 18.67 -33.69 -14.32
C GLN A 27 18.50 -33.44 -12.84
N TRP A 28 18.94 -34.37 -12.00
CA TRP A 28 18.89 -34.22 -10.54
C TRP A 28 19.79 -33.06 -10.04
N ILE A 29 20.97 -32.89 -10.63
CA ILE A 29 21.86 -31.79 -10.30
C ILE A 29 21.21 -30.44 -10.67
N VAL A 30 20.70 -30.31 -11.89
CA VAL A 30 20.03 -29.09 -12.39
C VAL A 30 18.83 -28.76 -11.51
N THR A 31 18.00 -29.75 -11.18
CA THR A 31 16.84 -29.55 -10.31
C THR A 31 17.24 -29.03 -8.93
N LYS A 32 18.27 -29.60 -8.30
CA LYS A 32 18.77 -29.16 -7.00
C LYS A 32 19.32 -27.74 -7.06
N VAL A 33 20.08 -27.40 -8.10
CA VAL A 33 20.62 -26.07 -8.31
C VAL A 33 19.49 -25.04 -8.50
N MET A 34 18.47 -25.38 -9.29
CA MET A 34 17.32 -24.49 -9.51
C MET A 34 16.51 -24.30 -8.23
N VAL A 35 16.28 -25.35 -7.45
CA VAL A 35 15.59 -25.22 -6.16
C VAL A 35 16.39 -24.36 -5.19
N LEU A 36 17.71 -24.58 -5.10
CA LEU A 36 18.58 -23.75 -4.27
C LEU A 36 18.56 -22.29 -4.70
N PHE A 37 18.62 -22.03 -6.01
CA PHE A 37 18.56 -20.68 -6.56
C PHE A 37 17.24 -19.98 -6.20
N ILE A 38 16.10 -20.69 -6.34
CA ILE A 38 14.78 -20.15 -5.98
C ILE A 38 14.74 -19.83 -4.48
N LEU A 39 15.22 -20.73 -3.62
CA LEU A 39 15.25 -20.50 -2.16
C LEU A 39 16.15 -19.31 -1.80
N CYS A 40 17.32 -19.18 -2.41
CA CYS A 40 18.20 -18.03 -2.19
C CYS A 40 17.53 -16.72 -2.67
N TRP A 41 16.83 -16.77 -3.80
CA TRP A 41 16.10 -15.63 -4.32
C TRP A 41 14.93 -15.21 -3.43
N GLU A 42 14.16 -16.19 -2.92
CA GLU A 42 13.09 -15.93 -1.96
C GLU A 42 13.62 -15.35 -0.65
N MET A 43 14.73 -15.91 -0.13
CA MET A 43 15.39 -15.37 1.07
C MET A 43 15.82 -13.91 0.85
N TRP A 44 16.43 -13.59 -0.29
CA TRP A 44 16.80 -12.22 -0.66
C TRP A 44 15.57 -11.29 -0.64
N CYS A 45 14.49 -11.68 -1.30
CA CYS A 45 13.26 -10.88 -1.36
C CYS A 45 12.54 -10.73 0.00
N LEU A 46 12.84 -11.58 0.99
CA LEU A 46 12.31 -11.43 2.35
C LEU A 46 13.09 -10.44 3.19
N TYR A 47 14.43 -10.39 3.02
CA TYR A 47 15.31 -9.54 3.81
C TYR A 47 15.58 -8.18 3.16
N ASP A 48 15.45 -8.08 1.85
CA ASP A 48 15.80 -6.89 1.08
C ASP A 48 14.63 -6.40 0.21
N LEU A 49 14.74 -5.18 -0.30
CA LEU A 49 13.79 -4.67 -1.27
C LEU A 49 13.90 -5.46 -2.59
N PRO A 50 12.77 -5.66 -3.31
CA PRO A 50 12.82 -6.34 -4.59
C PRO A 50 13.67 -5.54 -5.59
N LEU A 51 14.50 -6.25 -6.39
CA LEU A 51 15.35 -5.65 -7.43
C LEU A 51 14.55 -4.81 -8.45
N ILE A 52 13.31 -5.20 -8.71
CA ILE A 52 12.36 -4.44 -9.54
C ILE A 52 11.19 -4.09 -8.64
N ASP A 53 11.16 -2.85 -8.19
CA ASP A 53 10.05 -2.33 -7.39
C ASP A 53 9.06 -1.61 -8.30
N ILE A 54 7.90 -2.23 -8.50
CA ILE A 54 6.78 -1.70 -9.29
C ILE A 54 5.73 -0.99 -8.45
N ARG A 55 5.98 -0.81 -7.15
CA ARG A 55 5.04 -0.12 -6.27
C ARG A 55 4.97 1.37 -6.60
N PRO A 56 3.83 2.02 -6.34
CA PRO A 56 3.68 3.47 -6.54
C PRO A 56 4.71 4.32 -5.77
N TYR A 57 5.20 3.79 -4.64
CA TYR A 57 6.10 4.47 -3.71
C TYR A 57 7.54 3.92 -3.75
N HIS A 58 8.00 3.46 -4.92
CA HIS A 58 9.38 2.98 -5.09
C HIS A 58 10.39 4.13 -4.99
N VAL A 59 11.64 3.81 -4.72
CA VAL A 59 12.74 4.79 -4.72
C VAL A 59 12.82 5.47 -6.08
N GLY A 60 12.83 6.81 -6.09
CA GLY A 60 12.77 7.66 -7.28
C GLY A 60 11.34 8.04 -7.70
N ALA A 61 10.29 7.53 -7.06
CA ALA A 61 8.92 7.92 -7.38
C ALA A 61 8.61 9.33 -6.86
N ASP A 62 8.08 10.18 -7.73
CA ASP A 62 7.51 11.49 -7.36
C ASP A 62 6.04 11.29 -7.00
N ILE A 63 5.73 11.38 -5.70
CA ILE A 63 4.37 11.14 -5.19
C ILE A 63 3.38 12.14 -5.77
N ARG A 64 3.76 13.41 -5.92
CA ARG A 64 2.88 14.45 -6.49
C ARG A 64 2.48 14.12 -7.92
N LYS A 65 3.45 13.73 -8.76
CA LYS A 65 3.16 13.32 -10.15
C LYS A 65 2.30 12.07 -10.22
N GLY A 66 2.49 11.15 -9.26
CA GLY A 66 1.67 9.95 -9.14
C GLY A 66 0.19 10.25 -8.81
N MET A 67 -0.07 11.39 -8.15
CA MET A 67 -1.42 11.88 -7.80
C MET A 67 -2.04 12.77 -8.89
N GLU A 68 -1.23 13.32 -9.80
CA GLU A 68 -1.71 14.24 -10.83
C GLU A 68 -2.60 13.53 -11.86
N ILE A 69 -3.70 14.20 -12.21
CA ILE A 69 -4.54 13.81 -13.31
C ILE A 69 -4.09 14.59 -14.54
N PRO A 70 -3.62 13.91 -15.62
CA PRO A 70 -3.16 14.60 -16.82
C PRO A 70 -4.24 15.52 -17.39
N PRO A 71 -3.90 16.72 -17.86
CA PRO A 71 -4.86 17.64 -18.46
C PRO A 71 -5.53 16.97 -19.67
N GLY A 72 -6.87 16.92 -19.65
CA GLY A 72 -7.67 16.26 -20.70
C GLY A 72 -7.95 14.78 -20.50
N ALA A 73 -7.46 14.15 -19.41
CA ALA A 73 -7.85 12.81 -19.06
C ALA A 73 -9.34 12.75 -18.69
N LYS A 74 -10.06 11.76 -19.22
CA LYS A 74 -11.42 11.49 -18.78
C LYS A 74 -11.35 10.87 -17.38
N LEU A 75 -12.05 11.46 -16.43
CA LEU A 75 -12.20 10.90 -15.09
C LEU A 75 -13.14 9.68 -15.13
N GLN A 76 -12.86 8.72 -14.28
CA GLN A 76 -13.80 7.64 -14.00
C GLN A 76 -15.09 8.24 -13.42
N LYS A 77 -16.23 7.75 -13.86
CA LYS A 77 -17.52 8.10 -13.26
C LYS A 77 -18.10 6.88 -12.57
N PHE A 78 -18.55 7.12 -11.37
CA PHE A 78 -19.21 6.12 -10.53
C PHE A 78 -20.62 6.60 -10.23
N ASP A 79 -21.60 5.73 -10.45
CA ASP A 79 -22.98 5.96 -10.04
C ASP A 79 -23.34 5.02 -8.90
N THR A 80 -24.06 5.56 -7.93
CA THR A 80 -24.58 4.74 -6.84
C THR A 80 -25.92 4.16 -7.26
N VAL A 81 -26.00 2.85 -7.29
CA VAL A 81 -27.21 2.08 -7.57
C VAL A 81 -27.77 1.58 -6.25
N PHE A 82 -29.04 1.91 -5.98
CA PHE A 82 -29.76 1.52 -4.78
C PHE A 82 -30.61 0.27 -5.09
N ILE A 83 -30.49 -0.74 -4.25
CA ILE A 83 -31.30 -1.94 -4.31
C ILE A 83 -32.47 -1.78 -3.34
N LEU A 84 -33.67 -1.64 -3.89
CA LEU A 84 -34.87 -1.46 -3.10
C LEU A 84 -35.81 -2.65 -3.30
N GLU A 85 -36.61 -2.96 -2.28
CA GLU A 85 -37.57 -4.05 -2.29
C GLU A 85 -38.97 -3.52 -2.04
N LYS A 86 -39.94 -4.01 -2.84
CA LYS A 86 -41.39 -3.78 -2.67
C LYS A 86 -42.12 -5.06 -3.00
N ASN A 87 -42.95 -5.53 -2.07
CA ASN A 87 -43.77 -6.76 -2.22
C ASN A 87 -42.93 -8.00 -2.60
N GLY A 88 -41.73 -8.14 -2.04
CA GLY A 88 -40.82 -9.26 -2.33
C GLY A 88 -40.08 -9.17 -3.68
N VAL A 89 -40.27 -8.09 -4.43
CA VAL A 89 -39.52 -7.85 -5.70
C VAL A 89 -38.43 -6.83 -5.48
N ARG A 90 -37.18 -7.23 -5.78
CA ARG A 90 -36.02 -6.34 -5.72
C ARG A 90 -35.79 -5.69 -7.06
N ARG A 91 -35.52 -4.39 -7.05
CA ARG A 91 -35.13 -3.62 -8.24
C ARG A 91 -33.99 -2.67 -7.91
N GLU A 92 -33.22 -2.36 -8.94
CA GLU A 92 -32.13 -1.41 -8.90
C GLU A 92 -32.61 -0.04 -9.40
N PHE A 93 -32.24 1.00 -8.67
CA PHE A 93 -32.57 2.38 -8.98
C PHE A 93 -31.33 3.26 -8.91
N SER A 94 -31.21 4.21 -9.84
CA SER A 94 -30.20 5.25 -9.76
C SER A 94 -30.68 6.37 -8.82
N LEU A 95 -29.76 7.28 -8.46
CA LEU A 95 -30.11 8.47 -7.67
C LEU A 95 -31.14 9.36 -8.40
N ALA A 96 -31.08 9.41 -9.74
CA ALA A 96 -31.99 10.21 -10.56
C ALA A 96 -33.42 9.63 -10.60
N ASP A 97 -33.54 8.31 -10.49
CA ASP A 97 -34.81 7.58 -10.57
C ASP A 97 -35.23 6.99 -9.22
N TYR A 98 -34.77 7.61 -8.12
CA TYR A 98 -35.05 7.09 -6.78
C TYR A 98 -36.57 7.16 -6.50
N PRO A 99 -37.22 6.02 -6.21
CA PRO A 99 -38.68 5.96 -6.06
C PRO A 99 -39.14 6.58 -4.75
N ASP A 100 -40.48 6.68 -4.62
CA ASP A 100 -41.15 7.18 -3.44
C ASP A 100 -40.96 6.29 -2.18
N SER A 101 -41.45 6.77 -1.03
CA SER A 101 -41.34 6.11 0.27
C SER A 101 -42.00 4.73 0.40
N THR A 102 -42.59 4.20 -0.68
CA THR A 102 -43.23 2.88 -0.68
C THR A 102 -42.27 1.70 -0.87
N TRP A 103 -41.01 1.99 -1.18
CA TRP A 103 -39.93 1.02 -1.33
C TRP A 103 -39.07 0.96 -0.10
N THR A 104 -38.61 -0.22 0.29
CA THR A 104 -37.72 -0.42 1.43
C THR A 104 -36.29 -0.56 0.93
N PHE A 105 -35.35 0.22 1.48
CA PHE A 105 -33.95 0.13 1.18
C PHE A 105 -33.37 -1.20 1.69
N ILE A 106 -32.65 -1.91 0.84
CA ILE A 106 -31.96 -3.15 1.18
C ILE A 106 -30.45 -2.93 1.17
N ASP A 107 -29.90 -2.37 0.07
CA ASP A 107 -28.47 -2.22 -0.13
C ASP A 107 -28.18 -1.13 -1.15
N SER A 108 -26.91 -0.69 -1.20
CA SER A 108 -26.42 0.19 -2.25
C SER A 108 -25.07 -0.30 -2.74
N ARG A 109 -24.84 -0.19 -4.04
CA ARG A 109 -23.56 -0.52 -4.66
C ARG A 109 -23.12 0.61 -5.58
N THR A 110 -21.83 0.86 -5.59
CA THR A 110 -21.23 1.78 -6.55
C THR A 110 -20.86 0.99 -7.81
N VAL A 111 -21.35 1.48 -8.95
CA VAL A 111 -21.07 0.88 -10.27
C VAL A 111 -20.31 1.89 -11.11
N GLN A 112 -19.19 1.48 -11.67
CA GLN A 112 -18.45 2.31 -12.60
C GLN A 112 -19.23 2.40 -13.93
N THR A 113 -19.61 3.62 -14.30
CA THR A 113 -20.39 3.91 -15.52
C THR A 113 -19.51 4.33 -16.70
N GLU A 114 -18.40 4.97 -16.43
CA GLU A 114 -17.43 5.33 -17.48
C GLU A 114 -16.02 4.92 -17.03
N GLU A 115 -15.31 4.22 -17.90
CA GLU A 115 -13.88 3.98 -17.72
C GLU A 115 -13.12 5.29 -17.96
N GLY A 116 -12.18 5.61 -17.08
CA GLY A 116 -11.37 6.81 -17.15
C GLY A 116 -9.98 6.61 -16.57
N TYR A 117 -9.19 7.67 -16.60
CA TYR A 117 -7.85 7.67 -16.02
C TYR A 117 -7.96 7.58 -14.49
N GLU A 118 -7.24 6.63 -13.93
CA GLU A 118 -7.01 6.48 -12.49
C GLU A 118 -5.55 6.84 -12.20
N PRO A 119 -5.29 7.84 -11.34
CA PRO A 119 -3.94 8.15 -10.91
C PRO A 119 -3.28 6.94 -10.26
N LEU A 120 -1.98 6.81 -10.45
CA LEU A 120 -1.21 5.71 -9.83
C LEU A 120 -1.31 5.75 -8.30
N ILE A 121 -1.44 6.95 -7.74
CA ILE A 121 -1.64 7.22 -6.32
C ILE A 121 -2.93 8.04 -6.19
N HIS A 122 -4.01 7.44 -5.72
CA HIS A 122 -5.33 8.09 -5.64
C HIS A 122 -5.83 8.31 -4.21
N ASP A 123 -5.34 7.53 -3.24
CA ASP A 123 -5.84 7.55 -1.86
C ASP A 123 -4.78 8.01 -0.84
N PHE A 124 -3.79 8.81 -1.28
CA PHE A 124 -2.78 9.30 -0.37
C PHE A 124 -3.20 10.64 0.24
N SER A 125 -3.42 10.65 1.54
CA SER A 125 -3.67 11.86 2.32
C SER A 125 -2.98 11.77 3.67
N ILE A 126 -2.47 12.90 4.15
CA ILE A 126 -1.83 13.07 5.45
C ILE A 126 -2.66 14.07 6.24
N THR A 127 -3.41 13.59 7.22
CA THR A 127 -4.20 14.45 8.10
C THR A 127 -3.47 14.66 9.43
N ASP A 128 -3.17 15.89 9.77
CA ASP A 128 -2.61 16.22 11.08
C ASP A 128 -3.62 15.84 12.17
N ARG A 129 -3.17 15.04 13.12
CA ARG A 129 -4.02 14.54 14.20
C ARG A 129 -4.43 15.63 15.19
N LYS A 130 -3.62 16.70 15.34
CA LYS A 130 -3.87 17.78 16.30
C LYS A 130 -4.91 18.77 15.77
N THR A 131 -4.77 19.15 14.51
CA THR A 131 -5.64 20.17 13.88
C THR A 131 -6.80 19.53 13.10
N GLY A 132 -6.66 18.30 12.64
CA GLY A 132 -7.61 17.63 11.75
C GLY A 132 -7.52 18.13 10.30
N GLU A 133 -6.52 18.92 9.96
CA GLU A 133 -6.30 19.48 8.63
C GLU A 133 -5.51 18.51 7.75
N ASP A 134 -5.81 18.53 6.45
CA ASP A 134 -5.02 17.82 5.44
C ASP A 134 -3.76 18.63 5.10
N ILE A 135 -2.61 18.10 5.50
CA ILE A 135 -1.28 18.69 5.29
C ILE A 135 -0.51 18.05 4.14
N THR A 136 -1.16 17.22 3.33
CA THR A 136 -0.52 16.46 2.23
C THR A 136 0.25 17.38 1.28
N ALA A 137 -0.37 18.48 0.88
CA ALA A 137 0.25 19.44 -0.04
C ALA A 137 1.48 20.13 0.57
N ASP A 138 1.45 20.43 1.86
CA ASP A 138 2.55 21.08 2.58
C ASP A 138 3.73 20.12 2.74
N VAL A 139 3.46 18.87 3.14
CA VAL A 139 4.48 17.83 3.29
C VAL A 139 5.15 17.50 1.96
N LEU A 140 4.37 17.28 0.90
CA LEU A 140 4.91 16.98 -0.43
C LEU A 140 5.52 18.20 -1.12
N GLY A 141 5.08 19.43 -0.77
CA GLY A 141 5.61 20.69 -1.32
C GLY A 141 6.85 21.21 -0.61
N PHE A 142 7.21 20.63 0.54
CA PHE A 142 8.36 21.07 1.32
C PHE A 142 9.67 20.92 0.53
N LYS A 143 10.47 22.00 0.55
CA LYS A 143 11.79 22.05 -0.10
C LYS A 143 12.84 21.54 0.87
N GLY A 144 13.20 20.27 0.75
CA GLY A 144 14.16 19.63 1.63
C GLY A 144 13.82 18.19 1.91
N TYR A 145 14.38 17.66 2.98
CA TYR A 145 14.14 16.29 3.39
C TYR A 145 12.98 16.19 4.37
N THR A 146 12.14 15.20 4.15
CA THR A 146 11.03 14.85 5.04
C THR A 146 11.10 13.37 5.37
N PHE A 147 11.19 13.05 6.65
CA PHE A 147 11.12 11.68 7.14
C PHE A 147 9.66 11.31 7.43
N LEU A 148 9.22 10.21 6.88
CA LEU A 148 7.92 9.62 7.15
C LEU A 148 8.12 8.30 7.88
N LEU A 149 7.87 8.28 9.18
CA LEU A 149 7.80 7.06 9.96
C LEU A 149 6.41 6.43 9.74
N ILE A 150 6.38 5.27 9.12
CA ILE A 150 5.16 4.61 8.71
C ILE A 150 4.87 3.44 9.64
N SER A 151 3.81 3.54 10.41
CA SER A 151 3.34 2.47 11.29
C SER A 151 1.84 2.28 11.14
N PRO A 152 1.39 1.38 10.25
CA PRO A 152 -0.04 1.12 10.06
C PRO A 152 -0.76 0.75 11.35
N HIS A 153 -0.08 0.05 12.26
CA HIS A 153 -0.59 -0.39 13.56
C HIS A 153 0.45 -0.16 14.65
N LEU A 154 0.35 0.93 15.40
CA LEU A 154 1.26 1.27 16.50
C LEU A 154 1.35 0.15 17.55
N GLU A 155 0.23 -0.49 17.85
CA GLU A 155 0.11 -1.57 18.84
C GLU A 155 0.77 -2.90 18.43
N LYS A 156 1.22 -3.00 17.18
CA LYS A 156 1.88 -4.17 16.60
C LYS A 156 3.25 -3.86 16.02
N ALA A 157 3.77 -2.69 16.33
CA ALA A 157 5.06 -2.28 15.85
C ALA A 157 6.18 -3.06 16.54
N ASP A 158 7.25 -3.32 15.80
CA ASP A 158 8.46 -3.94 16.32
C ASP A 158 9.24 -2.90 17.16
N ASP A 159 9.41 -3.17 18.44
CA ASP A 159 10.08 -2.28 19.40
C ASP A 159 11.62 -2.35 19.30
N SER A 160 12.16 -3.35 18.63
CA SER A 160 13.61 -3.55 18.51
C SER A 160 14.32 -2.41 17.78
N VAL A 161 13.62 -1.64 16.95
CA VAL A 161 14.15 -0.56 16.11
C VAL A 161 13.90 0.85 16.66
N PHE A 162 13.29 0.99 17.84
CA PHE A 162 12.92 2.30 18.38
C PHE A 162 14.12 3.20 18.65
N GLY A 163 15.22 2.65 19.16
CA GLY A 163 16.45 3.44 19.36
C GLY A 163 17.04 4.03 18.09
N GLU A 164 16.93 3.33 16.96
CA GLU A 164 17.36 3.84 15.66
C GLU A 164 16.43 4.93 15.14
N ILE A 165 15.12 4.81 15.40
CA ILE A 165 14.13 5.83 15.05
C ILE A 165 14.37 7.11 15.84
N ASP A 166 14.62 7.02 17.13
CA ASP A 166 14.89 8.18 17.98
C ASP A 166 16.16 8.91 17.54
N SER A 167 17.24 8.18 17.29
CA SER A 167 18.48 8.75 16.75
C SER A 167 18.24 9.47 15.41
N THR A 168 17.41 8.87 14.52
CA THR A 168 17.08 9.49 13.24
C THR A 168 16.21 10.74 13.42
N TYR A 169 15.33 10.75 14.42
CA TYR A 169 14.52 11.92 14.75
C TYR A 169 15.37 13.08 15.29
N GLU A 170 16.30 12.78 16.20
CA GLU A 170 17.26 13.78 16.70
C GLU A 170 18.09 14.39 15.56
N ASP A 171 18.63 13.56 14.67
CA ASP A 171 19.36 14.02 13.48
C ASP A 171 18.48 14.89 12.57
N ALA A 172 17.23 14.53 12.38
CA ALA A 172 16.30 15.32 11.60
C ALA A 172 16.03 16.70 12.21
N GLN A 173 15.90 16.76 13.53
CA GLN A 173 15.74 18.03 14.25
C GLN A 173 16.98 18.93 14.14
N GLU A 174 18.17 18.37 14.33
CA GLU A 174 19.43 19.14 14.21
C GLU A 174 19.59 19.78 12.82
N HIS A 175 19.09 19.11 11.78
CA HIS A 175 19.17 19.59 10.41
C HIS A 175 17.92 20.35 9.94
N CYS A 176 16.94 20.60 10.80
CA CYS A 176 15.66 21.24 10.48
C CYS A 176 14.88 20.50 9.37
N TYR A 177 14.95 19.18 9.32
CA TYR A 177 14.15 18.35 8.44
C TYR A 177 12.77 18.09 9.05
N MET A 178 11.78 17.87 8.21
CA MET A 178 10.46 17.48 8.66
C MET A 178 10.43 16.00 9.07
N PHE A 179 9.73 15.70 10.16
CA PHE A 179 9.53 14.32 10.62
C PHE A 179 8.09 14.10 11.06
N TYR A 180 7.40 13.16 10.43
CA TYR A 180 6.02 12.81 10.72
C TYR A 180 5.83 11.32 10.92
N CYS A 181 5.01 10.93 11.87
CA CYS A 181 4.58 9.54 12.05
C CYS A 181 3.19 9.35 11.42
N LEU A 182 3.14 8.55 10.34
CA LEU A 182 1.90 8.21 9.64
C LEU A 182 1.32 6.91 10.20
N THR A 183 0.08 6.95 10.68
CA THR A 183 -0.56 5.78 11.26
C THR A 183 -2.07 5.75 11.00
N ALA A 184 -2.63 4.53 10.95
CA ALA A 184 -4.07 4.30 10.93
C ALA A 184 -4.62 3.93 12.33
N SER A 185 -3.77 3.87 13.36
CA SER A 185 -4.19 3.51 14.72
C SER A 185 -5.01 4.59 15.39
N SER A 186 -5.85 4.18 16.33
CA SER A 186 -6.66 5.08 17.15
C SER A 186 -5.81 6.00 18.03
N VAL A 187 -6.44 7.04 18.59
CA VAL A 187 -5.79 7.96 19.54
C VAL A 187 -5.28 7.22 20.78
N MET A 188 -5.97 6.16 21.19
CA MET A 188 -5.59 5.38 22.38
C MET A 188 -4.27 4.61 22.20
N ALA A 189 -3.91 4.23 20.98
CA ALA A 189 -2.68 3.50 20.73
C ALA A 189 -1.42 4.39 20.81
N ARG A 190 -1.57 5.70 20.70
CA ARG A 190 -0.46 6.66 20.80
C ARG A 190 0.17 6.71 22.19
N GLY A 191 -0.66 6.71 23.24
CA GLY A 191 -0.15 6.82 24.62
C GLY A 191 0.89 5.75 24.95
N PRO A 192 0.57 4.46 24.85
CA PRO A 192 1.53 3.37 25.04
C PRO A 192 2.76 3.47 24.13
N TRP A 193 2.58 3.92 22.89
CA TRP A 193 3.71 4.15 21.98
C TRP A 193 4.66 5.22 22.51
N CYS A 194 4.15 6.40 22.85
CA CYS A 194 4.97 7.49 23.40
C CYS A 194 5.62 7.12 24.75
N ASP A 195 4.94 6.32 25.57
CA ASP A 195 5.49 5.86 26.86
C ASP A 195 6.70 4.93 26.68
N ILE A 196 6.72 4.14 25.59
CA ILE A 196 7.81 3.21 25.28
C ILE A 196 8.95 3.91 24.53
N THR A 197 8.60 4.77 23.56
CA THR A 197 9.58 5.39 22.63
C THR A 197 10.06 6.76 23.07
N GLY A 198 9.35 7.44 24.01
CA GLY A 198 9.62 8.85 24.28
C GLY A 198 9.28 9.80 23.12
N ALA A 199 8.50 9.34 22.15
CA ALA A 199 8.28 10.05 20.89
C ALA A 199 7.69 11.46 21.05
N GLU A 200 8.39 12.46 20.53
CA GLU A 200 7.97 13.87 20.52
C GLU A 200 7.54 14.35 19.12
N TYR A 201 7.69 13.50 18.10
CA TYR A 201 7.30 13.83 16.73
C TYR A 201 5.79 13.87 16.52
N ASP A 202 5.37 14.56 15.42
CA ASP A 202 3.97 14.73 15.10
C ASP A 202 3.35 13.48 14.47
N PHE A 203 2.17 13.12 14.99
CA PHE A 203 1.39 11.99 14.49
C PHE A 203 0.33 12.46 13.50
N CYS A 204 0.32 11.84 12.34
CA CYS A 204 -0.66 12.09 11.29
C CYS A 204 -1.47 10.82 11.00
N ILE A 205 -2.69 11.02 10.53
CA ILE A 205 -3.60 9.94 10.15
C ILE A 205 -3.52 9.75 8.64
N THR A 206 -3.33 8.50 8.23
CA THR A 206 -3.35 8.07 6.83
C THR A 206 -4.05 6.73 6.74
N ASP A 207 -4.68 6.43 5.60
CA ASP A 207 -5.38 5.16 5.39
C ASP A 207 -4.45 3.95 5.55
N ALA A 208 -4.95 2.90 6.23
CA ALA A 208 -4.18 1.69 6.51
C ALA A 208 -3.76 0.94 5.24
N THR A 209 -4.57 0.97 4.18
CA THR A 209 -4.28 0.31 2.91
C THR A 209 -3.12 1.01 2.22
N THR A 210 -3.17 2.33 2.18
CA THR A 210 -2.10 3.18 1.63
C THR A 210 -0.79 2.94 2.37
N LEU A 211 -0.78 2.97 3.70
CA LEU A 211 0.43 2.74 4.51
C LEU A 211 1.06 1.36 4.23
N LYS A 212 0.24 0.31 4.06
CA LYS A 212 0.71 -1.05 3.72
C LYS A 212 1.25 -1.16 2.28
N THR A 213 0.81 -0.29 1.37
CA THR A 213 1.38 -0.24 0.01
C THR A 213 2.69 0.53 -0.03
N MET A 214 2.88 1.52 0.86
CA MET A 214 4.11 2.28 0.97
C MET A 214 5.26 1.42 1.51
N ILE A 215 5.03 0.71 2.62
CA ILE A 215 6.08 -0.07 3.29
C ILE A 215 5.54 -1.39 3.83
N ARG A 216 6.41 -2.42 3.88
CA ARG A 216 6.04 -3.76 4.38
C ARG A 216 6.32 -3.95 5.87
N SER A 217 7.31 -3.23 6.40
CA SER A 217 7.66 -3.28 7.82
C SER A 217 6.68 -2.49 8.67
N ASN A 218 6.61 -2.79 9.95
CA ASN A 218 5.86 -2.04 10.93
C ASN A 218 6.65 -1.95 12.25
N PRO A 219 7.31 -0.82 12.52
CA PRO A 219 7.36 0.40 11.72
C PRO A 219 8.33 0.32 10.53
N GLY A 220 8.29 1.33 9.67
CA GLY A 220 9.26 1.52 8.61
C GLY A 220 9.49 2.99 8.36
N LEU A 221 10.66 3.35 7.85
CA LEU A 221 11.05 4.72 7.58
C LEU A 221 11.14 4.96 6.07
N MET A 222 10.55 6.04 5.60
CA MET A 222 10.63 6.51 4.22
C MET A 222 11.18 7.93 4.21
N LEU A 223 12.15 8.18 3.37
CA LEU A 223 12.73 9.50 3.17
C LEU A 223 12.19 10.12 1.87
N LEU A 224 11.72 11.34 1.98
CA LEU A 224 11.35 12.16 0.83
C LEU A 224 12.33 13.31 0.67
N LYS A 225 12.63 13.65 -0.56
CA LYS A 225 13.33 14.89 -0.93
C LYS A 225 12.51 15.62 -1.98
N ASP A 226 12.04 16.82 -1.66
CA ASP A 226 11.19 17.61 -2.55
C ASP A 226 9.95 16.85 -3.06
N GLY A 227 9.38 15.92 -2.25
CA GLY A 227 8.23 15.08 -2.61
C GLY A 227 8.58 13.82 -3.43
N VAL A 228 9.86 13.53 -3.64
CA VAL A 228 10.37 12.31 -4.31
C VAL A 228 10.92 11.34 -3.26
N VAL A 229 10.60 10.06 -3.39
CA VAL A 229 11.13 9.00 -2.52
C VAL A 229 12.62 8.79 -2.81
N VAL A 230 13.46 8.77 -1.75
CA VAL A 230 14.93 8.69 -1.89
C VAL A 230 15.47 7.40 -1.31
#